data_8eb03414b4975bf9e2ba2417025300ec
#
_entry.id   8eb03414b4975bf9e2ba2417025300ec
#
_cell.length_a   1.000
_cell.length_b   1.000
_cell.length_c   1.000
_cell.angle_alpha   90.00
_cell.angle_beta   90.00
_cell.angle_gamma   90.00
#
_symmetry.space_group_name_H-M   'P 1'
#
loop_
_entity.id
_entity.type
_entity.pdbx_description
1 polymer ?
#
loop_
_entity_poly.entity_id
_entity_poly.type
_entity_poly.pdbx_seq_one_letter_code
_entity_poly.pdbx_strand_id
1 'polypeptide(L)'
;MKYLDLNLIKKHLNMNADYTAEDDYLTMLGGAVEEVIAKHIDDDLSTLAKNNNDQLPLPLVQACLLLLGTYYSNRENVAFTTTNEVPMSFTYLLDLYKNYGGSETNSLIEELSKKVNELTQYMEYDKNRTITGENGINAETIGQDTTISVDIIDEGYY
;
A
#
# COMPACT_ATOMS: atom_id res chain seq x y z
N MET A 1 1.39 -23.88 3.31
CA MET A 1 0.20 -23.71 2.46
C MET A 1 -1.01 -23.44 3.33
N LYS A 2 -1.66 -22.33 3.16
CA LYS A 2 -2.80 -21.90 4.00
C LYS A 2 -4.08 -21.69 3.18
N TYR A 3 -3.96 -21.20 1.96
CA TYR A 3 -5.09 -20.78 1.14
C TYR A 3 -5.33 -21.65 -0.08
N LEU A 4 -4.30 -22.35 -0.57
CA LEU A 4 -4.46 -23.32 -1.66
C LEU A 4 -4.96 -24.66 -1.13
N ASP A 5 -5.82 -25.33 -1.91
CA ASP A 5 -6.25 -26.71 -1.65
C ASP A 5 -5.39 -27.69 -2.44
N LEU A 6 -4.93 -28.75 -1.77
CA LEU A 6 -4.09 -29.78 -2.37
C LEU A 6 -4.78 -30.52 -3.53
N ASN A 7 -6.09 -30.78 -3.41
CA ASN A 7 -6.84 -31.42 -4.47
C ASN A 7 -6.95 -30.52 -5.71
N LEU A 8 -7.08 -29.21 -5.48
CA LEU A 8 -7.11 -28.22 -6.57
C LEU A 8 -5.73 -28.17 -7.27
N ILE A 9 -4.63 -28.23 -6.53
CA ILE A 9 -3.27 -28.31 -7.06
C ILE A 9 -3.11 -29.57 -7.93
N LYS A 10 -3.48 -30.74 -7.40
CA LYS A 10 -3.43 -32.00 -8.15
C LYS A 10 -4.23 -31.94 -9.43
N LYS A 11 -5.44 -31.39 -9.35
CA LYS A 11 -6.32 -31.19 -10.54
C LYS A 11 -5.68 -30.27 -11.57
N HIS A 12 -5.06 -29.17 -11.14
CA HIS A 12 -4.36 -28.25 -12.04
C HIS A 12 -3.17 -28.91 -12.75
N LEU A 13 -2.43 -29.75 -12.02
CA LEU A 13 -1.29 -30.50 -12.55
C LEU A 13 -1.67 -31.79 -13.33
N ASN A 14 -2.98 -32.06 -13.51
CA ASN A 14 -3.50 -33.30 -14.12
C ASN A 14 -3.03 -34.58 -13.40
N MET A 15 -2.85 -34.51 -12.08
CA MET A 15 -2.48 -35.64 -11.24
C MET A 15 -3.72 -36.38 -10.74
N ASN A 16 -3.56 -37.71 -10.52
CA ASN A 16 -4.63 -38.49 -9.88
C ASN A 16 -4.78 -38.05 -8.41
N ALA A 17 -6.01 -37.84 -7.94
CA ALA A 17 -6.30 -37.46 -6.56
C ALA A 17 -5.76 -38.46 -5.52
N ASP A 18 -5.77 -39.75 -5.87
CA ASP A 18 -5.28 -40.84 -5.00
C ASP A 18 -3.74 -40.96 -4.96
N TYR A 19 -3.02 -40.22 -5.78
CA TYR A 19 -1.56 -40.22 -5.80
C TYR A 19 -1.04 -39.32 -4.67
N THR A 20 -0.47 -39.94 -3.65
CA THR A 20 -0.01 -39.24 -2.43
C THR A 20 1.49 -39.09 -2.29
N ALA A 21 2.27 -39.71 -3.21
CA ALA A 21 3.73 -39.75 -3.06
C ALA A 21 4.43 -38.36 -3.10
N GLU A 22 3.76 -37.35 -3.68
CA GLU A 22 4.31 -35.99 -3.77
C GLU A 22 3.52 -34.95 -2.93
N ASP A 23 2.60 -35.37 -2.08
CA ASP A 23 1.74 -34.48 -1.31
C ASP A 23 2.53 -33.50 -0.43
N ASP A 24 3.59 -33.98 0.23
CA ASP A 24 4.46 -33.15 1.06
C ASP A 24 5.19 -32.10 0.21
N TYR A 25 5.67 -32.51 -0.97
CA TYR A 25 6.35 -31.60 -1.88
C TYR A 25 5.38 -30.54 -2.44
N LEU A 26 4.18 -30.94 -2.86
CA LEU A 26 3.15 -30.02 -3.35
C LEU A 26 2.68 -29.04 -2.27
N THR A 27 2.59 -29.52 -1.03
CA THR A 27 2.23 -28.68 0.12
C THR A 27 3.30 -27.63 0.39
N MET A 28 4.58 -28.02 0.38
CA MET A 28 5.71 -27.12 0.52
C MET A 28 5.73 -26.08 -0.62
N LEU A 29 5.59 -26.54 -1.85
CA LEU A 29 5.60 -25.70 -3.04
C LEU A 29 4.44 -24.69 -3.04
N GLY A 30 3.25 -25.15 -2.65
CA GLY A 30 2.08 -24.27 -2.49
C GLY A 30 2.31 -23.17 -1.44
N GLY A 31 2.94 -23.51 -0.31
CA GLY A 31 3.33 -22.51 0.70
C GLY A 31 4.31 -21.48 0.15
N ALA A 32 5.35 -21.93 -0.56
CA ALA A 32 6.35 -21.06 -1.17
C ALA A 32 5.72 -20.09 -2.19
N VAL A 33 4.79 -20.59 -3.01
CA VAL A 33 4.06 -19.76 -3.99
C VAL A 33 3.19 -18.70 -3.31
N GLU A 34 2.47 -19.06 -2.23
CA GLU A 34 1.68 -18.11 -1.45
C GLU A 34 2.57 -16.95 -0.93
N GLU A 35 3.77 -17.26 -0.41
CA GLU A 35 4.72 -16.26 0.08
C GLU A 35 5.28 -15.37 -1.05
N VAL A 36 5.64 -15.97 -2.18
CA VAL A 36 6.15 -15.21 -3.35
C VAL A 36 5.10 -14.22 -3.85
N ILE A 37 3.84 -14.67 -3.95
CA ILE A 37 2.75 -13.80 -4.41
C ILE A 37 2.47 -12.68 -3.41
N ALA A 38 2.42 -12.97 -2.10
CA ALA A 38 2.26 -11.95 -1.07
C ALA A 38 3.34 -10.86 -1.18
N LYS A 39 4.58 -11.25 -1.37
CA LYS A 39 5.71 -10.32 -1.56
C LYS A 39 5.60 -9.53 -2.86
N HIS A 40 5.13 -10.14 -3.93
CA HIS A 40 5.01 -9.48 -5.23
C HIS A 40 3.90 -8.41 -5.25
N ILE A 41 2.77 -8.70 -4.60
CA ILE A 41 1.66 -7.74 -4.51
C ILE A 41 1.85 -6.68 -3.42
N ASP A 42 2.88 -6.85 -2.56
CA ASP A 42 3.17 -5.99 -1.40
C ASP A 42 1.96 -5.84 -0.47
N ASP A 43 1.26 -6.96 -0.23
CA ASP A 43 0.09 -7.02 0.67
C ASP A 43 0.04 -8.36 1.40
N ASP A 44 -0.66 -8.38 2.52
CA ASP A 44 -0.89 -9.59 3.30
C ASP A 44 -2.11 -10.37 2.75
N LEU A 45 -1.86 -11.60 2.30
CA LEU A 45 -2.91 -12.50 1.83
C LEU A 45 -4.00 -12.74 2.88
N SER A 46 -3.68 -12.61 4.18
CA SER A 46 -4.68 -12.75 5.24
C SER A 46 -5.69 -11.60 5.24
N THR A 47 -5.27 -10.39 4.90
CA THR A 47 -6.15 -9.23 4.77
C THR A 47 -7.07 -9.39 3.58
N LEU A 48 -6.54 -9.81 2.44
CA LEU A 48 -7.31 -10.06 1.22
C LEU A 48 -8.32 -11.21 1.42
N ALA A 49 -7.92 -12.28 2.12
CA ALA A 49 -8.80 -13.40 2.42
C ALA A 49 -9.95 -13.00 3.35
N LYS A 50 -9.68 -12.23 4.42
CA LYS A 50 -10.73 -11.72 5.34
C LYS A 50 -11.78 -10.90 4.62
N ASN A 51 -11.36 -10.09 3.66
CA ASN A 51 -12.26 -9.29 2.84
C ASN A 51 -13.08 -10.12 1.82
N ASN A 52 -12.75 -11.42 1.67
CA ASN A 52 -13.36 -12.34 0.73
C ASN A 52 -13.80 -13.66 1.39
N ASN A 53 -14.48 -13.59 2.54
CA ASN A 53 -15.01 -14.75 3.28
C ASN A 53 -13.95 -15.80 3.66
N ASP A 54 -12.81 -15.37 4.14
CA ASP A 54 -11.63 -16.17 4.51
C ASP A 54 -11.04 -17.02 3.37
N GLN A 55 -11.36 -16.69 2.13
CA GLN A 55 -10.81 -17.32 0.93
C GLN A 55 -10.02 -16.32 0.10
N LEU A 56 -8.95 -16.78 -0.54
CA LEU A 56 -8.27 -15.91 -1.52
C LEU A 56 -9.21 -15.59 -2.70
N PRO A 57 -9.16 -14.36 -3.23
CA PRO A 57 -9.80 -14.03 -4.49
C PRO A 57 -9.39 -14.98 -5.61
N LEU A 58 -10.35 -15.41 -6.42
CA LEU A 58 -10.11 -16.40 -7.49
C LEU A 58 -8.97 -16.03 -8.46
N PRO A 59 -8.77 -14.76 -8.84
CA PRO A 59 -7.61 -14.40 -9.67
C PRO A 59 -6.27 -14.69 -9.00
N LEU A 60 -6.15 -14.48 -7.68
CA LEU A 60 -4.94 -14.81 -6.92
C LEU A 60 -4.74 -16.33 -6.80
N VAL A 61 -5.83 -17.09 -6.60
CA VAL A 61 -5.76 -18.56 -6.64
C VAL A 61 -5.24 -19.04 -7.99
N GLN A 62 -5.75 -18.47 -9.09
CA GLN A 62 -5.29 -18.81 -10.43
C GLN A 62 -3.82 -18.44 -10.65
N ALA A 63 -3.38 -17.27 -10.17
CA ALA A 63 -1.97 -16.87 -10.23
C ALA A 63 -1.07 -17.83 -9.44
N CYS A 64 -1.50 -18.24 -8.23
CA CYS A 64 -0.79 -19.26 -7.44
C CYS A 64 -0.65 -20.57 -8.21
N LEU A 65 -1.71 -21.05 -8.84
CA LEU A 65 -1.67 -22.30 -9.59
C LEU A 65 -0.76 -22.23 -10.83
N LEU A 66 -0.77 -21.11 -11.56
CA LEU A 66 0.14 -20.89 -12.70
C LEU A 66 1.61 -20.89 -12.28
N LEU A 67 1.93 -20.18 -11.19
CA LEU A 67 3.28 -20.13 -10.66
C LEU A 67 3.72 -21.49 -10.12
N LEU A 68 2.83 -22.20 -9.42
CA LEU A 68 3.07 -23.54 -8.91
C LEU A 68 3.35 -24.51 -10.06
N GLY A 69 2.56 -24.48 -11.13
CA GLY A 69 2.77 -25.31 -12.32
C GLY A 69 4.13 -25.06 -12.97
N THR A 70 4.56 -23.79 -13.02
CA THR A 70 5.89 -23.42 -13.52
C THR A 70 7.01 -23.99 -12.63
N TYR A 71 6.91 -23.86 -11.32
CA TYR A 71 7.91 -24.40 -10.37
C TYR A 71 7.92 -25.94 -10.35
N TYR A 72 6.76 -26.56 -10.45
CA TYR A 72 6.64 -28.01 -10.53
C TYR A 72 7.29 -28.59 -11.80
N SER A 73 7.10 -27.91 -12.94
CA SER A 73 7.67 -28.33 -14.22
C SER A 73 9.17 -28.05 -14.34
N ASN A 74 9.66 -27.00 -13.67
CA ASN A 74 11.05 -26.57 -13.72
C ASN A 74 11.68 -26.68 -12.32
N ARG A 75 11.85 -27.93 -11.85
CA ARG A 75 12.48 -28.22 -10.54
C ARG A 75 13.95 -27.84 -10.48
N GLU A 76 14.60 -27.76 -11.64
CA GLU A 76 16.00 -27.36 -11.81
C GLU A 76 16.07 -25.92 -12.33
N ASN A 77 17.14 -25.23 -11.99
CA ASN A 77 17.34 -23.83 -12.42
C ASN A 77 17.70 -23.70 -13.93
N VAL A 78 17.57 -24.77 -14.71
CA VAL A 78 17.88 -24.80 -16.13
C VAL A 78 16.71 -25.44 -16.89
N ALA A 79 16.12 -24.70 -17.81
CA ALA A 79 15.14 -25.22 -18.76
C ALA A 79 15.84 -25.60 -20.08
N PHE A 80 15.61 -26.83 -20.56
CA PHE A 80 16.20 -27.33 -21.80
C PHE A 80 15.40 -26.97 -23.07
N THR A 81 14.25 -26.26 -22.90
CA THR A 81 13.38 -25.88 -23.99
C THR A 81 13.05 -24.40 -23.96
N THR A 82 12.94 -23.80 -25.15
CA THR A 82 12.47 -22.42 -25.27
C THR A 82 10.97 -22.38 -24.93
N THR A 83 10.62 -21.86 -23.77
CA THR A 83 9.23 -21.63 -23.38
C THR A 83 8.80 -20.26 -23.87
N ASN A 84 7.69 -20.17 -24.59
CA ASN A 84 7.05 -18.91 -24.89
C ASN A 84 6.17 -18.53 -23.71
N GLU A 85 6.46 -17.39 -23.08
CA GLU A 85 5.56 -16.82 -22.08
C GLU A 85 4.22 -16.47 -22.74
N VAL A 86 3.11 -16.78 -22.05
CA VAL A 86 1.81 -16.23 -22.42
C VAL A 86 1.80 -14.76 -21.96
N PRO A 87 1.87 -13.80 -22.88
CA PRO A 87 2.02 -12.41 -22.50
C PRO A 87 0.86 -11.96 -21.61
N MET A 88 1.19 -11.30 -20.49
CA MET A 88 0.29 -10.59 -19.59
C MET A 88 -0.68 -11.43 -18.72
N SER A 89 -0.80 -12.75 -18.88
CA SER A 89 -1.80 -13.51 -18.12
C SER A 89 -1.52 -13.56 -16.62
N PHE A 90 -0.28 -13.83 -16.23
CA PHE A 90 0.12 -13.92 -14.82
C PHE A 90 0.25 -12.54 -14.17
N THR A 91 0.98 -11.63 -14.81
CA THR A 91 1.19 -10.27 -14.34
C THR A 91 -0.12 -9.52 -14.15
N TYR A 92 -1.05 -9.64 -15.13
CA TYR A 92 -2.37 -9.01 -15.04
C TYR A 92 -3.17 -9.46 -13.82
N LEU A 93 -3.13 -10.77 -13.47
CA LEU A 93 -3.82 -11.28 -12.29
C LEU A 93 -3.26 -10.72 -10.98
N LEU A 94 -1.95 -10.48 -10.91
CA LEU A 94 -1.29 -9.91 -9.75
C LEU A 94 -1.48 -8.39 -9.64
N ASP A 95 -1.43 -7.69 -10.75
CA ASP A 95 -1.59 -6.23 -10.79
C ASP A 95 -2.96 -5.76 -10.30
N LEU A 96 -4.00 -6.62 -10.39
CA LEU A 96 -5.33 -6.35 -9.82
C LEU A 96 -5.29 -6.17 -8.28
N TYR A 97 -4.30 -6.76 -7.61
CA TYR A 97 -4.19 -6.79 -6.16
C TYR A 97 -2.91 -6.14 -5.64
N LYS A 98 -2.09 -5.62 -6.54
CA LYS A 98 -0.82 -5.01 -6.16
C LYS A 98 -1.05 -3.72 -5.38
N ASN A 99 -0.47 -3.66 -4.20
CA ASN A 99 -0.49 -2.45 -3.39
C ASN A 99 0.57 -1.46 -3.89
N TYR A 100 0.15 -0.49 -4.69
CA TYR A 100 1.03 0.57 -5.20
C TYR A 100 1.32 1.66 -4.14
N GLY A 101 0.66 1.59 -2.97
CA GLY A 101 0.83 2.51 -1.85
C GLY A 101 1.79 2.03 -0.78
N GLY A 102 2.76 1.18 -1.08
CA GLY A 102 3.65 0.48 -0.16
C GLY A 102 4.06 1.26 1.09
N SER A 103 4.56 0.60 2.12
CA SER A 103 4.86 1.19 3.45
C SER A 103 5.69 2.48 3.38
N GLU A 104 6.57 2.63 2.39
CA GLU A 104 7.35 3.85 2.16
C GLU A 104 6.47 5.01 1.68
N THR A 105 5.53 4.76 0.76
CA THR A 105 4.60 5.78 0.27
C THR A 105 3.64 6.24 1.38
N ASN A 106 3.16 5.33 2.20
CA ASN A 106 2.30 5.67 3.34
C ASN A 106 3.07 6.49 4.40
N SER A 107 4.33 6.15 4.69
CA SER A 107 5.16 6.93 5.61
C SER A 107 5.45 8.34 5.08
N LEU A 108 5.67 8.49 3.78
CA LEU A 108 5.84 9.78 3.12
C LEU A 108 4.56 10.63 3.16
N ILE A 109 3.40 9.99 2.96
CA ILE A 109 2.08 10.66 3.06
C ILE A 109 1.84 11.14 4.49
N GLU A 110 2.16 10.34 5.50
CA GLU A 110 2.04 10.74 6.90
C GLU A 110 2.98 11.89 7.25
N GLU A 111 4.24 11.86 6.80
CA GLU A 111 5.21 12.93 7.00
C GLU A 111 4.77 14.23 6.30
N LEU A 112 4.29 14.14 5.06
CA LEU A 112 3.73 15.27 4.33
C LEU A 112 2.50 15.85 5.03
N SER A 113 1.60 15.02 5.50
CA SER A 113 0.42 15.45 6.24
C SER A 113 0.78 16.20 7.52
N LYS A 114 1.80 15.72 8.25
CA LYS A 114 2.32 16.40 9.43
C LYS A 114 2.90 17.77 9.09
N LYS A 115 3.72 17.86 8.04
CA LYS A 115 4.28 19.15 7.58
C LYS A 115 3.21 20.13 7.12
N VAL A 116 2.19 19.65 6.42
CA VAL A 116 1.04 20.48 6.02
C VAL A 116 0.31 21.04 7.23
N ASN A 117 0.05 20.21 8.26
CA ASN A 117 -0.59 20.67 9.50
C ASN A 117 0.28 21.69 10.25
N GLU A 118 1.60 21.48 10.34
CA GLU A 118 2.52 22.44 10.92
C GLU A 118 2.48 23.79 10.18
N LEU A 119 2.55 23.78 8.85
CA LEU A 119 2.45 24.99 8.04
C LEU A 119 1.09 25.71 8.19
N THR A 120 0.01 24.94 8.31
CA THR A 120 -1.32 25.52 8.54
C THR A 120 -1.38 26.24 9.90
N GLN A 121 -0.80 25.66 10.95
CA GLN A 121 -0.70 26.31 12.26
C GLN A 121 0.15 27.59 12.21
N TYR A 122 1.27 27.59 11.48
CA TYR A 122 2.07 28.80 11.29
C TYR A 122 1.28 29.89 10.55
N MET A 123 0.52 29.52 9.50
CA MET A 123 -0.33 30.47 8.78
C MET A 123 -1.47 31.03 9.63
N GLU A 124 -2.08 30.25 10.50
CA GLU A 124 -3.09 30.73 11.44
C GLU A 124 -2.49 31.64 12.51
N TYR A 125 -1.28 31.32 13.00
CA TYR A 125 -0.54 32.17 13.93
C TYR A 125 -0.23 33.54 13.30
N ASP A 126 0.23 33.57 12.06
CA ASP A 126 0.55 34.82 11.35
C ASP A 126 -0.71 35.64 11.02
N LYS A 127 -1.85 34.98 10.75
CA LYS A 127 -3.12 35.67 10.54
C LYS A 127 -3.64 36.43 11.75
N ASN A 128 -3.31 35.96 12.96
CA ASN A 128 -3.76 36.52 14.22
C ASN A 128 -2.66 37.33 14.95
N ARG A 129 -1.58 37.66 14.23
CA ARG A 129 -0.48 38.41 14.83
C ARG A 129 -0.85 39.87 14.99
N THR A 130 -1.07 40.27 16.23
CA THR A 130 -1.21 41.68 16.60
C THR A 130 0.19 42.27 16.79
N ILE A 131 0.54 43.25 15.96
CA ILE A 131 1.80 44.00 16.14
C ILE A 131 1.48 45.15 17.05
N THR A 132 1.88 45.06 18.31
CA THR A 132 1.82 46.20 19.23
C THR A 132 3.10 47.00 19.10
N GLY A 133 2.98 48.20 18.55
CA GLY A 133 4.08 49.17 18.51
C GLY A 133 4.24 49.89 19.88
N GLU A 134 5.47 50.27 20.24
CA GLU A 134 5.69 51.23 21.28
C GLU A 134 5.08 52.56 20.85
N ASN A 135 4.39 53.27 21.75
CA ASN A 135 3.70 54.55 21.52
C ASN A 135 2.26 54.51 20.92
N GLY A 136 1.48 53.51 21.30
CA GLY A 136 0.03 53.52 21.01
C GLY A 136 -0.35 53.25 19.56
N ILE A 137 0.54 52.64 18.79
CA ILE A 137 0.24 52.14 17.43
C ILE A 137 -0.15 50.67 17.54
N ASN A 138 -1.36 50.33 17.24
CA ASN A 138 -1.86 48.95 17.15
C ASN A 138 -2.10 48.59 15.69
N ALA A 139 -1.50 47.49 15.25
CA ALA A 139 -1.79 46.92 13.96
C ALA A 139 -2.39 45.52 14.14
N GLU A 140 -3.59 45.31 13.67
CA GLU A 140 -4.29 44.05 13.69
C GLU A 140 -4.45 43.55 12.25
N THR A 141 -3.97 42.33 11.98
CA THR A 141 -4.13 41.71 10.67
C THR A 141 -5.16 40.59 10.76
N ILE A 142 -6.28 40.77 10.08
CA ILE A 142 -7.33 39.76 9.96
C ILE A 142 -7.41 39.34 8.49
N GLY A 143 -6.95 38.14 8.18
CA GLY A 143 -6.91 37.65 6.81
C GLY A 143 -5.84 38.34 5.94
N GLN A 144 -6.25 38.97 4.83
CA GLN A 144 -5.36 39.77 3.99
C GLN A 144 -5.41 41.27 4.29
N ASP A 145 -6.30 41.69 5.17
CA ASP A 145 -6.47 43.08 5.55
C ASP A 145 -5.72 43.42 6.84
N THR A 146 -4.84 44.41 6.77
CA THR A 146 -4.14 44.93 7.95
C THR A 146 -4.74 46.29 8.30
N THR A 147 -5.34 46.39 9.49
CA THR A 147 -5.87 47.65 10.02
C THR A 147 -4.85 48.22 10.99
N ILE A 148 -4.44 49.44 10.75
CA ILE A 148 -3.54 50.18 11.63
C ILE A 148 -4.37 51.25 12.33
N SER A 149 -4.45 51.18 13.66
CA SER A 149 -5.05 52.18 14.52
C SER A 149 -4.02 52.89 15.35
N VAL A 150 -4.12 54.18 15.48
CA VAL A 150 -3.25 54.99 16.31
C VAL A 150 -4.10 55.59 17.44
N ASP A 151 -3.85 55.26 18.67
CA ASP A 151 -4.45 55.93 19.83
C ASP A 151 -3.75 57.27 20.03
N ILE A 152 -4.41 58.34 19.65
CA ILE A 152 -3.94 59.70 19.90
C ILE A 152 -4.19 60.00 21.38
N ILE A 153 -3.14 59.97 22.20
CA ILE A 153 -3.19 60.46 23.56
C ILE A 153 -3.18 61.99 23.45
N ASP A 154 -4.33 62.62 23.53
CA ASP A 154 -4.42 64.06 23.65
C ASP A 154 -4.00 64.47 25.04
N GLU A 155 -2.71 64.74 25.24
CA GLU A 155 -2.24 65.40 26.46
C GLU A 155 -2.64 66.87 26.39
N GLY A 156 -3.84 67.12 26.93
CA GLY A 156 -4.32 68.49 27.06
C GLY A 156 -3.35 69.35 27.88
N TYR A 157 -2.68 70.25 27.19
CA TYR A 157 -1.95 71.32 27.84
C TYR A 157 -2.97 72.32 28.38
N TYR A 158 -3.01 72.47 29.73
CA TYR A 158 -3.58 73.61 30.43
C TYR A 158 -2.46 74.63 30.69
#